data_bbdfe31947dd45021bd3255d6f2ab78c
#
_entry.id   bbdfe31947dd45021bd3255d6f2ab78c
#
_cell.length_a   1.000
_cell.length_b   1.000
_cell.length_c   1.000
_cell.angle_alpha   90.00
_cell.angle_beta   90.00
_cell.angle_gamma   90.00
#
_symmetry.space_group_name_H-M   'P 1'
#
loop_
_entity.id
_entity.type
_entity.pdbx_description
1 polymer ?
#
loop_
_entity_poly.entity_id
_entity_poly.type
_entity_poly.pdbx_seq_one_letter_code
_entity_poly.pdbx_strand_id
1 'polypeptide(L)'
;MHFDKLTFFTFFTFLIVVIICTWLLLSTYLTENSEEDVAISRGKVELVYVEWASEIASTNVVRVLLEKLGFEVDLFSVSAAAMWQSVASGDADGHLAAWLPTTHAHYYRALKDQVDNLGPNLEGTKIGLVVPTYVTLDSIEELNAYADKFKGKIIGIDPGAGLMSKTETVIEQYNLNTFKLVEGSGATMTAVLADAIKNKQWVVVTGWTPHWKFARWQLKYLKDSKGIYGEKEYIGTIVRKGLKEEMPEVYRVLDHFSWTAAEMQELMTMNQEKGSTPYENAKLWLKKNPERLEQWISQ
;
A
#
# COMPACT_ATOMS: atom_id res chain seq x y z
N MET A 1 -15.68 -13.24 77.81
CA MET A 1 -16.38 -12.62 76.68
C MET A 1 -17.11 -13.74 75.95
N HIS A 2 -18.46 -13.91 76.30
CA HIS A 2 -19.28 -14.91 75.66
C HIS A 2 -19.76 -14.36 74.33
N PHE A 3 -19.26 -14.91 73.21
CA PHE A 3 -19.86 -14.68 71.91
C PHE A 3 -21.15 -15.49 71.83
N ASP A 4 -22.25 -14.79 71.61
CA ASP A 4 -23.58 -15.42 71.50
C ASP A 4 -23.57 -16.31 70.23
N LYS A 5 -24.07 -17.56 70.38
CA LYS A 5 -24.11 -18.56 69.29
C LYS A 5 -24.82 -18.06 68.03
N LEU A 6 -25.73 -17.12 68.21
CA LEU A 6 -26.51 -16.50 67.12
C LEU A 6 -25.64 -15.59 66.26
N THR A 7 -24.76 -14.78 66.90
CA THR A 7 -23.80 -13.85 66.17
C THR A 7 -22.73 -14.63 65.42
N PHE A 8 -22.28 -15.76 65.91
CA PHE A 8 -21.32 -16.64 65.23
C PHE A 8 -21.98 -17.29 64.00
N PHE A 9 -23.23 -17.72 64.08
CA PHE A 9 -23.93 -18.34 62.98
C PHE A 9 -24.23 -17.36 61.82
N THR A 10 -24.63 -16.12 62.19
CA THR A 10 -24.86 -15.06 61.15
C THR A 10 -23.56 -14.60 60.49
N PHE A 11 -22.45 -14.56 61.18
CA PHE A 11 -21.13 -14.22 60.63
C PHE A 11 -20.66 -15.34 59.67
N PHE A 12 -20.87 -16.59 60.05
CA PHE A 12 -20.49 -17.74 59.22
C PHE A 12 -21.33 -17.85 57.93
N THR A 13 -22.62 -17.60 58.00
CA THR A 13 -23.50 -17.57 56.80
C THR A 13 -23.16 -16.38 55.88
N PHE A 14 -22.83 -15.22 56.41
CA PHE A 14 -22.40 -14.08 55.62
C PHE A 14 -21.07 -14.36 54.89
N LEU A 15 -20.11 -15.00 55.55
CA LEU A 15 -18.82 -15.37 54.96
C LEU A 15 -19.00 -16.35 53.80
N ILE A 16 -19.91 -17.34 53.97
CA ILE A 16 -20.21 -18.32 52.89
C ILE A 16 -20.85 -17.66 51.69
N VAL A 17 -21.78 -16.71 51.90
CA VAL A 17 -22.43 -15.97 50.82
C VAL A 17 -21.40 -15.09 50.07
N VAL A 18 -20.48 -14.44 50.74
CA VAL A 18 -19.41 -13.65 50.14
C VAL A 18 -18.49 -14.55 49.30
N ILE A 19 -18.11 -15.71 49.81
CA ILE A 19 -17.26 -16.66 49.07
C ILE A 19 -17.98 -17.18 47.82
N ILE A 20 -19.26 -17.50 47.87
CA ILE A 20 -20.07 -17.95 46.74
C ILE A 20 -20.20 -16.82 45.71
N CYS A 21 -20.49 -15.58 46.14
CA CYS A 21 -20.57 -14.42 45.23
C CYS A 21 -19.23 -14.11 44.56
N THR A 22 -18.11 -14.19 45.28
CA THR A 22 -16.77 -13.98 44.69
C THR A 22 -16.39 -15.11 43.72
N TRP A 23 -16.80 -16.35 44.04
CA TRP A 23 -16.57 -17.47 43.15
C TRP A 23 -17.39 -17.39 41.85
N LEU A 24 -18.68 -16.99 41.96
CA LEU A 24 -19.55 -16.72 40.81
C LEU A 24 -19.02 -15.56 39.94
N LEU A 25 -18.57 -14.47 40.53
CA LEU A 25 -17.98 -13.35 39.81
C LEU A 25 -16.65 -13.72 39.16
N LEU A 26 -15.85 -14.53 39.83
CA LEU A 26 -14.60 -15.04 39.25
C LEU A 26 -14.84 -16.03 38.14
N SER A 27 -15.85 -16.92 38.26
CA SER A 27 -16.23 -17.86 37.24
C SER A 27 -16.80 -17.18 35.99
N THR A 28 -17.61 -16.12 36.12
CA THR A 28 -18.09 -15.32 34.98
C THR A 28 -16.94 -14.56 34.33
N TYR A 29 -16.04 -13.97 35.12
CA TYR A 29 -14.85 -13.29 34.60
C TYR A 29 -13.90 -14.24 33.85
N LEU A 30 -13.71 -15.46 34.35
CA LEU A 30 -12.90 -16.49 33.72
C LEU A 30 -13.55 -17.09 32.46
N THR A 31 -14.90 -17.19 32.42
CA THR A 31 -15.62 -17.63 31.20
C THR A 31 -15.67 -16.53 30.13
N GLU A 32 -15.83 -15.27 30.51
CA GLU A 32 -15.74 -14.14 29.56
C GLU A 32 -14.35 -13.99 28.93
N ASN A 33 -13.27 -14.32 29.66
CA ASN A 33 -11.90 -14.25 29.14
C ASN A 33 -11.40 -15.59 28.51
N SER A 34 -12.19 -16.63 28.50
CA SER A 34 -11.82 -17.92 27.86
C SER A 34 -12.43 -18.15 26.47
N GLU A 35 -13.25 -17.22 25.99
CA GLU A 35 -13.67 -17.13 24.60
C GLU A 35 -12.88 -16.04 23.84
N GLU A 36 -11.57 -15.89 24.05
CA GLU A 36 -10.71 -15.64 22.91
C GLU A 36 -10.78 -16.87 22.04
N ASP A 37 -11.67 -16.85 21.06
CA ASP A 37 -11.58 -17.73 19.91
C ASP A 37 -10.13 -17.70 19.43
N VAL A 38 -9.36 -18.71 19.78
CA VAL A 38 -8.13 -19.03 19.07
C VAL A 38 -8.62 -19.45 17.69
N ALA A 39 -8.90 -18.45 16.86
CA ALA A 39 -9.23 -18.68 15.47
C ALA A 39 -8.07 -19.48 14.91
N ILE A 40 -8.31 -20.78 14.65
CA ILE A 40 -7.32 -21.65 14.04
C ILE A 40 -6.98 -20.98 12.73
N SER A 41 -5.74 -20.45 12.63
CA SER A 41 -5.26 -19.80 11.41
C SER A 41 -5.45 -20.76 10.25
N ARG A 42 -6.10 -20.30 9.19
CA ARG A 42 -6.32 -21.07 7.95
C ARG A 42 -5.05 -21.23 7.12
N GLY A 43 -3.96 -20.66 7.58
CA GLY A 43 -2.65 -20.62 6.95
C GLY A 43 -2.06 -19.23 6.97
N LYS A 44 -0.80 -19.14 6.58
CA LYS A 44 -0.04 -17.89 6.51
C LYS A 44 0.09 -17.45 5.06
N VAL A 45 -0.09 -16.15 4.82
CA VAL A 45 0.08 -15.51 3.50
C VAL A 45 1.17 -14.46 3.61
N GLU A 46 2.11 -14.48 2.67
CA GLU A 46 3.23 -13.55 2.63
C GLU A 46 3.11 -12.66 1.38
N LEU A 47 2.85 -11.36 1.59
CA LEU A 47 2.77 -10.38 0.52
C LEU A 47 3.98 -9.44 0.58
N VAL A 48 4.56 -9.19 -0.57
CA VAL A 48 5.69 -8.27 -0.74
C VAL A 48 5.23 -6.99 -1.44
N TYR A 49 5.78 -5.84 -1.05
CA TYR A 49 5.45 -4.54 -1.66
C TYR A 49 6.64 -3.58 -1.59
N VAL A 50 6.56 -2.50 -2.35
CA VAL A 50 7.47 -1.37 -2.23
C VAL A 50 6.75 -0.23 -1.50
N GLU A 51 7.47 0.59 -0.75
CA GLU A 51 6.93 1.74 0.02
C GLU A 51 6.39 2.88 -0.88
N TRP A 52 5.68 2.53 -1.94
CA TRP A 52 4.96 3.51 -2.76
C TRP A 52 3.53 3.69 -2.23
N ALA A 53 3.01 4.91 -2.30
CA ALA A 53 1.70 5.24 -1.73
C ALA A 53 0.56 4.36 -2.25
N SER A 54 0.59 3.99 -3.53
CA SER A 54 -0.38 3.11 -4.19
C SER A 54 -0.33 1.69 -3.63
N GLU A 55 0.88 1.13 -3.49
CA GLU A 55 1.10 -0.24 -3.04
C GLU A 55 0.86 -0.41 -1.54
N ILE A 56 1.22 0.60 -0.74
CA ILE A 56 0.85 0.65 0.68
C ILE A 56 -0.68 0.56 0.84
N ALA A 57 -1.43 1.27 0.00
CA ALA A 57 -2.88 1.26 0.05
C ALA A 57 -3.46 -0.10 -0.35
N SER A 58 -3.12 -0.61 -1.56
CA SER A 58 -3.65 -1.88 -2.08
C SER A 58 -3.30 -3.07 -1.21
N THR A 59 -2.04 -3.17 -0.77
CA THR A 59 -1.55 -4.30 0.03
C THR A 59 -2.23 -4.35 1.40
N ASN A 60 -2.46 -3.20 2.05
CA ASN A 60 -3.18 -3.17 3.33
C ASN A 60 -4.68 -3.50 3.18
N VAL A 61 -5.33 -3.13 2.08
CA VAL A 61 -6.72 -3.57 1.80
C VAL A 61 -6.76 -5.08 1.68
N VAL A 62 -5.91 -5.67 0.83
CA VAL A 62 -5.87 -7.13 0.62
C VAL A 62 -5.50 -7.87 1.91
N ARG A 63 -4.57 -7.35 2.70
CA ARG A 63 -4.30 -7.87 4.04
C ARG A 63 -5.57 -8.00 4.86
N VAL A 64 -6.36 -6.92 4.99
CA VAL A 64 -7.61 -6.94 5.77
C VAL A 64 -8.63 -7.93 5.22
N LEU A 65 -8.71 -8.08 3.88
CA LEU A 65 -9.58 -9.08 3.24
C LEU A 65 -9.20 -10.51 3.65
N LEU A 66 -7.93 -10.84 3.55
CA LEU A 66 -7.41 -12.17 3.88
C LEU A 66 -7.51 -12.48 5.38
N GLU A 67 -7.21 -11.51 6.25
CA GLU A 67 -7.39 -11.64 7.70
C GLU A 67 -8.87 -11.89 8.08
N LYS A 68 -9.83 -11.26 7.39
CA LYS A 68 -11.27 -11.53 7.57
C LYS A 68 -11.66 -12.95 7.16
N LEU A 69 -10.93 -13.59 6.28
CA LEU A 69 -11.09 -15.01 5.91
C LEU A 69 -10.36 -15.95 6.88
N GLY A 70 -9.65 -15.43 7.89
CA GLY A 70 -8.96 -16.22 8.91
C GLY A 70 -7.52 -16.57 8.57
N PHE A 71 -6.91 -15.94 7.57
CA PHE A 71 -5.49 -16.10 7.27
C PHE A 71 -4.63 -15.17 8.15
N GLU A 72 -3.45 -15.64 8.52
CA GLU A 72 -2.39 -14.77 9.05
C GLU A 72 -1.67 -14.13 7.86
N VAL A 73 -1.47 -12.80 7.87
CA VAL A 73 -0.90 -12.09 6.72
C VAL A 73 0.33 -11.27 7.14
N ASP A 74 1.48 -11.67 6.62
CA ASP A 74 2.73 -10.92 6.75
C ASP A 74 2.98 -10.03 5.53
N LEU A 75 3.39 -8.80 5.79
CA LEU A 75 3.74 -7.82 4.77
C LEU A 75 5.24 -7.50 4.85
N PHE A 76 5.94 -7.65 3.72
CA PHE A 76 7.37 -7.35 3.62
C PHE A 76 7.62 -6.19 2.66
N SER A 77 8.15 -5.09 3.19
CA SER A 77 8.59 -3.96 2.38
C SER A 77 9.99 -4.24 1.81
N VAL A 78 10.11 -4.24 0.49
CA VAL A 78 11.33 -4.60 -0.24
C VAL A 78 11.56 -3.69 -1.44
N SER A 79 12.71 -3.78 -2.10
CA SER A 79 12.94 -3.09 -3.38
C SER A 79 12.12 -3.70 -4.52
N ALA A 80 11.90 -2.96 -5.61
CA ALA A 80 11.14 -3.45 -6.76
C ALA A 80 11.72 -4.75 -7.34
N ALA A 81 13.04 -4.87 -7.44
CA ALA A 81 13.69 -6.09 -7.92
C ALA A 81 13.45 -7.28 -6.98
N ALA A 82 13.58 -7.06 -5.66
CA ALA A 82 13.33 -8.10 -4.66
C ALA A 82 11.85 -8.52 -4.64
N MET A 83 10.91 -7.57 -4.80
CA MET A 83 9.48 -7.85 -4.88
C MET A 83 9.15 -8.84 -6.02
N TRP A 84 9.65 -8.58 -7.20
CA TRP A 84 9.45 -9.49 -8.34
C TRP A 84 10.17 -10.83 -8.14
N GLN A 85 11.39 -10.81 -7.60
CA GLN A 85 12.17 -12.02 -7.41
C GLN A 85 11.60 -12.92 -6.32
N SER A 86 11.14 -12.37 -5.19
CA SER A 86 10.56 -13.16 -4.10
C SER A 86 9.30 -13.93 -4.53
N VAL A 87 8.47 -13.33 -5.38
CA VAL A 87 7.29 -14.03 -5.92
C VAL A 87 7.71 -15.10 -6.93
N ALA A 88 8.70 -14.80 -7.77
CA ALA A 88 9.20 -15.75 -8.77
C ALA A 88 9.91 -16.97 -8.16
N SER A 89 10.61 -16.79 -7.02
CA SER A 89 11.24 -17.90 -6.28
C SER A 89 10.26 -18.67 -5.38
N GLY A 90 9.07 -18.13 -5.13
CA GLY A 90 8.10 -18.71 -4.20
C GLY A 90 8.34 -18.35 -2.73
N ASP A 91 9.24 -17.39 -2.45
CA ASP A 91 9.50 -16.88 -1.09
C ASP A 91 8.37 -15.93 -0.60
N ALA A 92 7.50 -15.49 -1.51
CA ALA A 92 6.29 -14.72 -1.20
C ALA A 92 5.14 -15.16 -2.11
N ASP A 93 3.91 -15.06 -1.61
CA ASP A 93 2.71 -15.51 -2.33
C ASP A 93 2.31 -14.56 -3.46
N GLY A 94 2.57 -13.25 -3.31
CA GLY A 94 2.22 -12.30 -4.35
C GLY A 94 2.51 -10.85 -4.04
N HIS A 95 2.25 -9.98 -5.05
CA HIS A 95 2.25 -8.53 -4.93
C HIS A 95 1.20 -7.90 -5.85
N LEU A 96 0.76 -6.69 -5.50
CA LEU A 96 -0.26 -5.92 -6.24
C LEU A 96 0.34 -4.68 -6.93
N ALA A 97 1.55 -4.80 -7.45
CA ALA A 97 2.40 -3.66 -7.82
C ALA A 97 3.04 -3.81 -9.22
N ALA A 98 2.45 -4.60 -10.12
CA ALA A 98 3.00 -4.78 -11.47
C ALA A 98 2.53 -3.65 -12.40
N TRP A 99 3.33 -2.59 -12.56
CA TRP A 99 3.08 -1.49 -13.49
C TRP A 99 3.41 -1.92 -14.91
N LEU A 100 2.39 -2.28 -15.68
CA LEU A 100 2.50 -2.88 -17.01
C LEU A 100 1.65 -2.12 -18.05
N PRO A 101 2.01 -2.17 -19.32
CA PRO A 101 3.08 -3.01 -19.92
C PRO A 101 4.47 -2.35 -19.94
N THR A 102 4.65 -1.10 -19.50
CA THR A 102 5.84 -0.30 -19.83
C THR A 102 6.84 -0.20 -18.68
N THR A 103 6.38 0.24 -17.49
CA THR A 103 7.27 0.59 -16.37
C THR A 103 8.02 -0.62 -15.83
N HIS A 104 7.35 -1.74 -15.59
CA HIS A 104 7.94 -2.99 -15.11
C HIS A 104 8.16 -4.04 -16.21
N ALA A 105 8.15 -3.62 -17.48
CA ALA A 105 8.33 -4.55 -18.62
C ALA A 105 9.57 -5.43 -18.52
N HIS A 106 10.67 -4.90 -17.99
CA HIS A 106 11.93 -5.65 -17.87
C HIS A 106 11.86 -6.74 -16.81
N TYR A 107 11.22 -6.48 -15.66
CA TYR A 107 10.98 -7.47 -14.61
C TYR A 107 10.07 -8.58 -15.12
N TYR A 108 8.93 -8.20 -15.71
CA TYR A 108 7.96 -9.16 -16.19
C TYR A 108 8.54 -10.05 -17.29
N ARG A 109 9.28 -9.50 -18.26
CA ARG A 109 9.95 -10.30 -19.31
C ARG A 109 10.93 -11.31 -18.76
N ALA A 110 11.67 -10.95 -17.72
CA ALA A 110 12.64 -11.84 -17.09
C ALA A 110 12.01 -12.99 -16.31
N LEU A 111 10.84 -12.76 -15.71
CA LEU A 111 10.25 -13.65 -14.71
C LEU A 111 8.88 -14.24 -15.08
N LYS A 112 8.31 -13.89 -16.23
CA LYS A 112 6.95 -14.26 -16.65
C LYS A 112 6.64 -15.77 -16.63
N ASP A 113 7.65 -16.61 -16.83
CA ASP A 113 7.49 -18.06 -16.85
C ASP A 113 7.51 -18.66 -15.41
N GLN A 114 7.91 -17.86 -14.42
CA GLN A 114 8.03 -18.24 -13.00
C GLN A 114 6.89 -17.69 -12.12
N VAL A 115 6.02 -16.84 -12.67
CA VAL A 115 4.91 -16.21 -11.95
C VAL A 115 3.60 -16.38 -12.72
N ASP A 116 2.49 -16.18 -12.05
CA ASP A 116 1.18 -16.00 -12.68
C ASP A 116 0.77 -14.52 -12.59
N ASN A 117 0.41 -13.96 -13.75
CA ASN A 117 -0.14 -12.61 -13.85
C ASN A 117 -1.66 -12.70 -13.89
N LEU A 118 -2.32 -12.23 -12.83
CA LEU A 118 -3.78 -12.25 -12.69
C LEU A 118 -4.48 -11.12 -13.44
N GLY A 119 -3.69 -10.26 -14.10
CA GLY A 119 -4.25 -9.14 -14.83
C GLY A 119 -4.35 -7.84 -14.02
N PRO A 120 -5.07 -6.84 -14.56
CA PRO A 120 -5.15 -5.53 -13.94
C PRO A 120 -6.02 -5.52 -12.67
N ASN A 121 -5.47 -4.99 -11.57
CA ASN A 121 -6.22 -4.61 -10.39
C ASN A 121 -6.60 -3.12 -10.40
N LEU A 122 -5.92 -2.30 -11.21
CA LEU A 122 -6.25 -0.90 -11.45
C LEU A 122 -5.80 -0.47 -12.84
N GLU A 123 -6.71 0.08 -13.63
CA GLU A 123 -6.45 0.55 -15.00
C GLU A 123 -6.27 2.07 -15.08
N GLY A 124 -5.66 2.51 -16.18
CA GLY A 124 -5.56 3.92 -16.54
C GLY A 124 -4.51 4.70 -15.76
N THR A 125 -3.50 4.01 -15.27
CA THR A 125 -2.36 4.62 -14.59
C THR A 125 -1.43 5.37 -15.56
N LYS A 126 -0.66 6.30 -15.05
CA LYS A 126 0.29 7.10 -15.82
C LYS A 126 1.50 7.43 -14.97
N ILE A 127 2.68 7.44 -15.60
CA ILE A 127 3.92 7.93 -15.02
C ILE A 127 4.49 9.12 -15.82
N GLY A 128 5.39 9.91 -15.25
CA GLY A 128 6.07 10.99 -15.97
C GLY A 128 6.74 12.01 -15.06
N LEU A 129 7.23 13.09 -15.65
CA LEU A 129 7.71 14.25 -14.91
C LEU A 129 6.55 15.17 -14.56
N VAL A 130 6.52 15.62 -13.32
CA VAL A 130 5.45 16.43 -12.74
C VAL A 130 6.02 17.72 -12.18
N VAL A 131 5.31 18.82 -12.42
CA VAL A 131 5.62 20.15 -11.89
C VAL A 131 4.38 20.79 -11.28
N PRO A 132 4.52 21.73 -10.33
CA PRO A 132 3.42 22.59 -9.91
C PRO A 132 2.86 23.42 -11.08
N THR A 133 1.56 23.68 -11.11
CA THR A 133 0.92 24.43 -12.21
C THR A 133 1.40 25.85 -12.40
N TYR A 134 2.03 26.48 -11.37
CA TYR A 134 2.65 27.78 -11.49
C TYR A 134 3.99 27.77 -12.26
N VAL A 135 4.55 26.59 -12.54
CA VAL A 135 5.69 26.43 -13.46
C VAL A 135 5.15 26.58 -14.88
N THR A 136 5.72 27.51 -15.64
CA THR A 136 5.19 27.93 -16.94
C THR A 136 5.54 26.98 -18.10
N LEU A 137 6.34 25.92 -17.84
CA LEU A 137 6.70 24.91 -18.84
C LEU A 137 5.56 23.91 -19.02
N ASP A 138 5.38 23.44 -20.25
CA ASP A 138 4.39 22.43 -20.60
C ASP A 138 5.00 21.14 -21.15
N SER A 139 6.28 21.13 -21.52
CA SER A 139 6.95 19.97 -22.10
C SER A 139 8.33 19.70 -21.52
N ILE A 140 8.80 18.47 -21.67
CA ILE A 140 10.13 18.03 -21.22
C ILE A 140 11.25 18.74 -21.98
N GLU A 141 11.04 19.05 -23.25
CA GLU A 141 12.00 19.75 -24.12
C GLU A 141 12.39 21.13 -23.57
N GLU A 142 11.48 21.77 -22.88
CA GLU A 142 11.70 23.12 -22.36
C GLU A 142 12.60 23.17 -21.13
N LEU A 143 12.82 22.03 -20.45
CA LEU A 143 13.55 21.96 -19.18
C LEU A 143 14.95 22.55 -19.28
N ASN A 144 15.70 22.25 -20.36
CA ASN A 144 17.09 22.73 -20.51
C ASN A 144 17.22 24.24 -20.47
N ALA A 145 16.26 24.98 -21.05
CA ALA A 145 16.26 26.43 -21.09
C ALA A 145 16.09 27.07 -19.69
N TYR A 146 15.63 26.31 -18.72
CA TYR A 146 15.32 26.76 -17.35
C TYR A 146 16.00 25.93 -16.27
N ALA A 147 17.09 25.24 -16.60
CA ALA A 147 17.77 24.33 -15.67
C ALA A 147 18.16 25.03 -14.34
N ASP A 148 18.58 26.28 -14.38
CA ASP A 148 18.94 27.05 -13.18
C ASP A 148 17.76 27.21 -12.22
N LYS A 149 16.53 27.40 -12.73
CA LYS A 149 15.31 27.50 -11.90
C LYS A 149 15.02 26.22 -11.16
N PHE A 150 15.37 25.08 -11.73
CA PHE A 150 15.25 23.74 -11.13
C PHE A 150 16.51 23.31 -10.37
N LYS A 151 17.53 24.18 -10.30
CA LYS A 151 18.85 23.87 -9.72
C LYS A 151 19.51 22.62 -10.37
N GLY A 152 19.19 22.38 -11.65
CA GLY A 152 19.66 21.21 -12.39
C GLY A 152 19.24 19.87 -11.80
N LYS A 153 18.07 19.76 -11.15
CA LYS A 153 17.64 18.55 -10.45
C LYS A 153 16.26 18.10 -10.89
N ILE A 154 16.13 16.80 -11.12
CA ILE A 154 14.86 16.06 -11.14
C ILE A 154 14.81 15.26 -9.85
N ILE A 155 13.79 15.47 -9.03
CA ILE A 155 13.67 14.77 -7.76
C ILE A 155 12.91 13.45 -7.99
N GLY A 156 13.61 12.36 -7.81
CA GLY A 156 13.13 11.01 -8.01
C GLY A 156 12.72 10.31 -6.73
N ILE A 157 12.56 9.01 -6.87
CA ILE A 157 12.20 8.08 -5.80
C ILE A 157 13.32 7.05 -5.58
N ASP A 158 12.99 5.87 -5.07
CA ASP A 158 13.96 4.78 -4.84
C ASP A 158 14.63 4.33 -6.15
N PRO A 159 15.95 4.09 -6.10
CA PRO A 159 16.70 3.59 -7.23
C PRO A 159 16.20 2.21 -7.64
N GLY A 160 15.93 1.76 -8.69
CA GLY A 160 15.36 0.45 -9.08
C GLY A 160 13.85 0.51 -9.33
N ALA A 161 13.17 1.60 -9.00
CA ALA A 161 11.82 1.83 -9.51
C ALA A 161 11.86 1.98 -11.04
N GLY A 162 10.93 1.34 -11.75
CA GLY A 162 10.85 1.45 -13.20
C GLY A 162 10.69 2.88 -13.70
N LEU A 163 9.99 3.73 -12.94
CA LEU A 163 9.89 5.17 -13.17
C LEU A 163 11.25 5.88 -13.17
N MET A 164 12.20 5.47 -12.32
CA MET A 164 13.55 6.02 -12.29
C MET A 164 14.32 5.66 -13.57
N SER A 165 14.33 4.39 -13.96
CA SER A 165 14.97 3.94 -15.21
C SER A 165 14.38 4.62 -16.44
N LYS A 166 13.06 4.86 -16.47
CA LYS A 166 12.42 5.65 -17.54
C LYS A 166 12.89 7.10 -17.51
N THR A 167 13.07 7.69 -16.32
CA THR A 167 13.54 9.08 -16.18
C THR A 167 15.00 9.21 -16.60
N GLU A 168 15.86 8.23 -16.34
CA GLU A 168 17.22 8.18 -16.89
C GLU A 168 17.21 8.18 -18.43
N THR A 169 16.36 7.35 -19.02
CA THR A 169 16.16 7.34 -20.48
C THR A 169 15.64 8.70 -20.99
N VAL A 170 14.77 9.36 -20.27
CA VAL A 170 14.29 10.73 -20.59
C VAL A 170 15.43 11.72 -20.57
N ILE A 171 16.27 11.71 -19.54
CA ILE A 171 17.44 12.59 -19.43
C ILE A 171 18.35 12.42 -20.63
N GLU A 172 18.65 11.18 -21.02
CA GLU A 172 19.48 10.87 -22.17
C GLU A 172 18.82 11.32 -23.48
N GLN A 173 17.62 10.87 -23.76
CA GLN A 173 16.94 11.08 -25.03
C GLN A 173 16.54 12.54 -25.29
N TYR A 174 16.22 13.30 -24.26
CA TYR A 174 15.93 14.74 -24.36
C TYR A 174 17.18 15.61 -24.21
N ASN A 175 18.38 14.99 -24.09
CA ASN A 175 19.65 15.68 -23.88
C ASN A 175 19.61 16.66 -22.69
N LEU A 176 19.01 16.24 -21.56
CA LEU A 176 18.92 17.04 -20.35
C LEU A 176 20.25 17.04 -19.57
N ASN A 177 21.36 17.41 -20.26
CA ASN A 177 22.72 17.25 -19.74
C ASN A 177 23.04 18.10 -18.50
N THR A 178 22.22 19.12 -18.23
CA THR A 178 22.33 19.97 -17.03
C THR A 178 21.54 19.42 -15.84
N PHE A 179 20.73 18.38 -16.04
CA PHE A 179 19.93 17.79 -15.00
C PHE A 179 20.58 16.52 -14.42
N LYS A 180 20.41 16.37 -13.11
CA LYS A 180 20.72 15.14 -12.38
C LYS A 180 19.44 14.58 -11.77
N LEU A 181 19.23 13.29 -11.96
CA LEU A 181 18.18 12.56 -11.24
C LEU A 181 18.66 12.36 -9.80
N VAL A 182 17.89 12.85 -8.84
CA VAL A 182 18.19 12.74 -7.41
C VAL A 182 17.39 11.58 -6.85
N GLU A 183 18.08 10.54 -6.43
CA GLU A 183 17.49 9.38 -5.80
C GLU A 183 16.96 9.70 -4.40
N GLY A 184 15.96 8.95 -3.95
CA GLY A 184 15.36 9.10 -2.64
C GLY A 184 14.30 8.05 -2.34
N SER A 185 13.15 8.50 -1.88
CA SER A 185 11.95 7.69 -1.68
C SER A 185 10.71 8.49 -2.07
N GLY A 186 9.55 7.84 -2.19
CA GLY A 186 8.28 8.55 -2.40
C GLY A 186 8.02 9.61 -1.32
N ALA A 187 8.38 9.32 -0.08
CA ALA A 187 8.23 10.25 1.05
C ALA A 187 9.18 11.46 0.93
N THR A 188 10.45 11.25 0.61
CA THR A 188 11.42 12.34 0.44
C THR A 188 11.10 13.20 -0.77
N MET A 189 10.71 12.60 -1.89
CA MET A 189 10.28 13.32 -3.09
C MET A 189 9.09 14.25 -2.79
N THR A 190 8.06 13.73 -2.10
CA THR A 190 6.88 14.53 -1.75
C THR A 190 7.18 15.62 -0.71
N ALA A 191 8.14 15.41 0.20
CA ALA A 191 8.59 16.43 1.13
C ALA A 191 9.30 17.59 0.42
N VAL A 192 10.18 17.29 -0.55
CA VAL A 192 10.84 18.30 -1.38
C VAL A 192 9.82 19.07 -2.23
N LEU A 193 8.83 18.37 -2.80
CA LEU A 193 7.75 18.99 -3.56
C LEU A 193 6.92 19.93 -2.68
N ALA A 194 6.57 19.51 -1.46
CA ALA A 194 5.81 20.32 -0.51
C ALA A 194 6.56 21.62 -0.12
N ASP A 195 7.86 21.51 0.17
CA ASP A 195 8.69 22.67 0.50
C ASP A 195 8.80 23.64 -0.67
N ALA A 196 9.05 23.14 -1.88
CA ALA A 196 9.12 23.96 -3.09
C ALA A 196 7.79 24.68 -3.37
N ILE A 197 6.65 24.03 -3.21
CA ILE A 197 5.32 24.64 -3.39
C ILE A 197 5.09 25.73 -2.35
N LYS A 198 5.41 25.47 -1.08
CA LYS A 198 5.29 26.45 0.01
C LYS A 198 6.08 27.72 -0.28
N ASN A 199 7.28 27.57 -0.84
CA ASN A 199 8.20 28.68 -1.14
C ASN A 199 8.05 29.21 -2.58
N LYS A 200 7.08 28.73 -3.36
CA LYS A 200 6.88 29.10 -4.78
C LYS A 200 8.14 28.88 -5.65
N GLN A 201 8.97 27.91 -5.28
CA GLN A 201 10.17 27.54 -6.05
C GLN A 201 9.79 26.59 -7.18
N TRP A 202 10.52 26.67 -8.28
CA TRP A 202 10.37 25.69 -9.36
C TRP A 202 10.97 24.36 -8.94
N VAL A 203 10.23 23.31 -9.19
CA VAL A 203 10.63 21.93 -8.90
C VAL A 203 10.03 21.00 -9.96
N VAL A 204 10.80 20.02 -10.38
CA VAL A 204 10.34 18.91 -11.20
C VAL A 204 10.60 17.62 -10.43
N VAL A 205 9.57 16.78 -10.35
CA VAL A 205 9.64 15.50 -9.64
C VAL A 205 9.19 14.38 -10.56
N THR A 206 9.62 13.15 -10.29
CA THR A 206 9.00 11.96 -10.85
C THR A 206 7.60 11.79 -10.27
N GLY A 207 6.65 11.31 -11.07
CA GLY A 207 5.28 11.22 -10.62
C GLY A 207 4.51 10.10 -11.29
N TRP A 208 3.46 9.66 -10.60
CA TRP A 208 2.50 8.68 -11.10
C TRP A 208 1.09 9.01 -10.65
N THR A 209 0.12 8.50 -11.38
CA THR A 209 -1.33 8.60 -11.09
C THR A 209 -1.92 7.20 -11.08
N PRO A 210 -2.75 6.86 -10.07
CA PRO A 210 -3.23 7.71 -8.97
C PRO A 210 -2.17 7.99 -7.90
N HIS A 211 -2.24 9.17 -7.28
CA HIS A 211 -1.41 9.52 -6.13
C HIS A 211 -2.05 10.70 -5.37
N TRP A 212 -2.06 10.65 -4.03
CA TRP A 212 -2.64 11.66 -3.15
C TRP A 212 -2.12 13.09 -3.38
N LYS A 213 -0.88 13.24 -3.88
CA LYS A 213 -0.29 14.56 -4.17
C LYS A 213 -1.09 15.39 -5.17
N PHE A 214 -1.80 14.75 -6.11
CA PHE A 214 -2.65 15.45 -7.08
C PHE A 214 -3.97 15.93 -6.47
N ALA A 215 -4.46 15.30 -5.41
CA ALA A 215 -5.58 15.80 -4.63
C ALA A 215 -5.18 16.98 -3.74
N ARG A 216 -3.93 17.00 -3.27
CA ARG A 216 -3.43 17.99 -2.32
C ARG A 216 -2.92 19.25 -2.97
N TRP A 217 -2.29 19.16 -4.16
CA TRP A 217 -1.63 20.27 -4.84
C TRP A 217 -2.05 20.36 -6.29
N GLN A 218 -2.00 21.60 -6.82
CA GLN A 218 -2.22 21.85 -8.23
C GLN A 218 -0.95 21.46 -9.01
N LEU A 219 -0.96 20.28 -9.61
CA LEU A 219 0.17 19.71 -10.33
C LEU A 219 -0.20 19.42 -11.79
N LYS A 220 0.80 19.41 -12.65
CA LYS A 220 0.65 18.97 -14.04
C LYS A 220 1.83 18.09 -14.47
N TYR A 221 1.56 17.15 -15.36
CA TYR A 221 2.60 16.43 -16.09
C TYR A 221 3.19 17.31 -17.18
N LEU A 222 4.51 17.22 -17.37
CA LEU A 222 5.14 17.72 -18.58
C LEU A 222 4.85 16.77 -19.74
N LYS A 223 4.61 17.31 -20.92
CA LYS A 223 4.37 16.52 -22.14
C LYS A 223 5.66 15.79 -22.53
N ASP A 224 5.56 14.51 -22.72
CA ASP A 224 6.60 13.63 -23.28
C ASP A 224 6.29 13.39 -24.75
N SER A 225 6.87 14.20 -25.64
CA SER A 225 6.64 14.09 -27.10
C SER A 225 7.29 12.87 -27.73
N LYS A 226 8.29 12.28 -27.04
CA LYS A 226 8.99 11.07 -27.50
C LYS A 226 8.35 9.78 -26.97
N GLY A 227 7.37 9.88 -26.07
CA GLY A 227 6.61 8.75 -25.54
C GLY A 227 7.44 7.76 -24.71
N ILE A 228 8.52 8.21 -24.07
CA ILE A 228 9.45 7.37 -23.31
C ILE A 228 8.77 6.79 -22.06
N TYR A 229 7.90 7.58 -21.40
CA TYR A 229 7.12 7.11 -20.28
C TYR A 229 5.99 6.16 -20.68
N GLY A 230 5.72 6.02 -21.97
CA GLY A 230 4.62 5.23 -22.51
C GLY A 230 3.29 5.95 -22.43
N GLU A 231 2.24 5.22 -22.75
CA GLU A 231 0.85 5.69 -22.66
C GLU A 231 0.24 5.28 -21.31
N LYS A 232 -1.07 5.02 -21.29
CA LYS A 232 -1.76 4.50 -20.10
C LYS A 232 -1.30 3.07 -19.81
N GLU A 233 -1.04 2.82 -18.55
CA GLU A 233 -0.69 1.52 -18.02
C GLU A 233 -1.79 1.02 -17.08
N TYR A 234 -1.56 -0.17 -16.53
CA TYR A 234 -2.34 -0.71 -15.42
C TYR A 234 -1.40 -1.18 -14.31
N ILE A 235 -1.92 -1.28 -13.10
CA ILE A 235 -1.28 -2.02 -12.02
C ILE A 235 -1.89 -3.42 -12.02
N GLY A 236 -1.04 -4.45 -12.07
CA GLY A 236 -1.45 -5.85 -12.06
C GLY A 236 -1.11 -6.55 -10.75
N THR A 237 -1.80 -7.66 -10.52
CA THR A 237 -1.50 -8.58 -9.43
C THR A 237 -0.66 -9.73 -9.96
N ILE A 238 0.45 -10.01 -9.30
CA ILE A 238 1.36 -11.12 -9.62
C ILE A 238 1.40 -12.07 -8.43
N VAL A 239 1.31 -13.37 -8.70
CA VAL A 239 1.39 -14.41 -7.69
C VAL A 239 2.39 -15.49 -8.08
N ARG A 240 2.89 -16.22 -7.08
CA ARG A 240 3.78 -17.36 -7.31
C ARG A 240 3.05 -18.51 -8.02
N LYS A 241 3.81 -19.34 -8.70
CA LYS A 241 3.30 -20.61 -9.26
C LYS A 241 2.78 -21.53 -8.15
N GLY A 242 1.71 -22.26 -8.45
CA GLY A 242 1.10 -23.21 -7.52
C GLY A 242 0.19 -22.59 -6.45
N LEU A 243 0.11 -21.25 -6.34
CA LEU A 243 -0.75 -20.61 -5.32
C LEU A 243 -2.22 -21.02 -5.46
N LYS A 244 -2.70 -21.18 -6.69
CA LYS A 244 -4.10 -21.53 -6.97
C LYS A 244 -4.47 -22.90 -6.39
N GLU A 245 -3.58 -23.86 -6.49
CA GLU A 245 -3.74 -25.23 -6.01
C GLU A 245 -3.56 -25.33 -4.49
N GLU A 246 -2.58 -24.62 -3.96
CA GLU A 246 -2.22 -24.67 -2.53
C GLU A 246 -3.14 -23.82 -1.66
N MET A 247 -3.50 -22.62 -2.13
CA MET A 247 -4.28 -21.62 -1.38
C MET A 247 -5.39 -21.01 -2.27
N PRO A 248 -6.39 -21.80 -2.72
CA PRO A 248 -7.38 -21.35 -3.73
C PRO A 248 -8.20 -20.14 -3.29
N GLU A 249 -8.46 -19.94 -2.01
CA GLU A 249 -9.19 -18.76 -1.51
C GLU A 249 -8.32 -17.50 -1.54
N VAL A 250 -7.05 -17.62 -1.19
CA VAL A 250 -6.09 -16.51 -1.30
C VAL A 250 -5.94 -16.10 -2.76
N TYR A 251 -5.73 -17.08 -3.64
CA TYR A 251 -5.66 -16.84 -5.08
C TYR A 251 -6.90 -16.10 -5.59
N ARG A 252 -8.10 -16.54 -5.18
CA ARG A 252 -9.37 -15.93 -5.59
C ARG A 252 -9.48 -14.47 -5.14
N VAL A 253 -9.12 -14.15 -3.89
CA VAL A 253 -9.13 -12.77 -3.40
C VAL A 253 -8.17 -11.90 -4.21
N LEU A 254 -6.97 -12.40 -4.50
CA LEU A 254 -5.96 -11.69 -5.29
C LEU A 254 -6.38 -11.49 -6.75
N ASP A 255 -7.09 -12.46 -7.34
CA ASP A 255 -7.60 -12.42 -8.71
C ASP A 255 -8.80 -11.47 -8.86
N HIS A 256 -9.69 -11.45 -7.88
CA HIS A 256 -10.89 -10.59 -7.92
C HIS A 256 -10.63 -9.17 -7.43
N PHE A 257 -9.54 -8.93 -6.71
CA PHE A 257 -9.22 -7.60 -6.22
C PHE A 257 -9.01 -6.62 -7.38
N SER A 258 -9.89 -5.66 -7.46
CA SER A 258 -9.79 -4.56 -8.43
C SER A 258 -10.54 -3.33 -7.94
N TRP A 259 -9.97 -2.16 -8.14
CA TRP A 259 -10.57 -0.90 -7.74
C TRP A 259 -10.32 0.22 -8.74
N THR A 260 -10.96 1.35 -8.53
CA THR A 260 -10.81 2.54 -9.35
C THR A 260 -9.67 3.43 -8.84
N ALA A 261 -9.16 4.28 -9.72
CA ALA A 261 -8.17 5.29 -9.34
C ALA A 261 -8.68 6.24 -8.24
N ALA A 262 -9.99 6.51 -8.20
CA ALA A 262 -10.61 7.36 -7.18
C ALA A 262 -10.61 6.69 -5.81
N GLU A 263 -10.96 5.41 -5.72
CA GLU A 263 -10.94 4.62 -4.49
C GLU A 263 -9.53 4.50 -3.91
N MET A 264 -8.55 4.18 -4.75
CA MET A 264 -7.14 4.15 -4.33
C MET A 264 -6.68 5.52 -3.83
N GLN A 265 -7.02 6.60 -4.54
CA GLN A 265 -6.62 7.96 -4.15
C GLN A 265 -7.27 8.40 -2.83
N GLU A 266 -8.53 8.01 -2.58
CA GLU A 266 -9.22 8.26 -1.31
C GLU A 266 -8.44 7.62 -0.16
N LEU A 267 -8.13 6.32 -0.24
CA LEU A 267 -7.39 5.63 0.82
C LEU A 267 -5.97 6.18 0.98
N MET A 268 -5.27 6.46 -0.12
CA MET A 268 -3.97 7.11 -0.04
C MET A 268 -4.03 8.48 0.67
N THR A 269 -5.12 9.23 0.49
CA THR A 269 -5.32 10.52 1.17
C THR A 269 -5.56 10.31 2.67
N MET A 270 -6.36 9.32 3.05
CA MET A 270 -6.55 8.94 4.46
C MET A 270 -5.20 8.56 5.12
N ASN A 271 -4.32 7.90 4.38
CA ASN A 271 -2.98 7.52 4.87
C ASN A 271 -2.05 8.72 5.12
N GLN A 272 -2.42 9.94 4.69
CA GLN A 272 -1.67 11.16 4.99
C GLN A 272 -2.16 11.89 6.25
N GLU A 273 -3.20 11.40 6.90
CA GLU A 273 -3.71 11.99 8.13
C GLU A 273 -2.78 11.66 9.30
N LYS A 274 -2.53 12.69 10.13
CA LYS A 274 -1.60 12.54 11.25
C LYS A 274 -2.15 11.57 12.30
N GLY A 275 -1.33 10.58 12.65
CA GLY A 275 -1.68 9.58 13.67
C GLY A 275 -2.50 8.40 13.16
N SER A 276 -2.81 8.35 11.87
CA SER A 276 -3.41 7.17 11.23
C SER A 276 -2.35 6.15 10.81
N THR A 277 -2.76 4.90 10.65
CA THR A 277 -1.93 3.85 10.04
C THR A 277 -2.60 3.32 8.77
N PRO A 278 -1.84 2.90 7.75
CA PRO A 278 -2.41 2.33 6.53
C PRO A 278 -3.35 1.15 6.79
N TYR A 279 -3.04 0.31 7.76
CA TYR A 279 -3.85 -0.84 8.14
C TYR A 279 -5.21 -0.43 8.73
N GLU A 280 -5.22 0.48 9.71
CA GLU A 280 -6.49 0.95 10.30
C GLU A 280 -7.31 1.76 9.29
N ASN A 281 -6.66 2.51 8.41
CA ASN A 281 -7.35 3.20 7.32
C ASN A 281 -7.97 2.24 6.32
N ALA A 282 -7.31 1.15 5.96
CA ALA A 282 -7.86 0.10 5.10
C ALA A 282 -9.10 -0.57 5.74
N LYS A 283 -9.05 -0.87 7.05
CA LYS A 283 -10.21 -1.37 7.82
C LYS A 283 -11.38 -0.39 7.79
N LEU A 284 -11.08 0.90 8.05
CA LEU A 284 -12.09 1.95 8.04
C LEU A 284 -12.71 2.15 6.65
N TRP A 285 -11.87 2.12 5.60
CA TRP A 285 -12.31 2.25 4.22
C TRP A 285 -13.22 1.08 3.82
N LEU A 286 -12.84 -0.15 4.11
CA LEU A 286 -13.67 -1.34 3.86
C LEU A 286 -14.99 -1.31 4.65
N LYS A 287 -14.98 -0.79 5.87
CA LYS A 287 -16.22 -0.60 6.65
C LYS A 287 -17.18 0.40 5.99
N LYS A 288 -16.65 1.40 5.30
CA LYS A 288 -17.45 2.40 4.55
C LYS A 288 -17.89 1.90 3.18
N ASN A 289 -17.24 0.88 2.62
CA ASN A 289 -17.49 0.31 1.30
C ASN A 289 -17.79 -1.21 1.42
N PRO A 290 -18.87 -1.61 2.12
CA PRO A 290 -19.15 -3.03 2.39
C PRO A 290 -19.41 -3.83 1.10
N GLU A 291 -19.93 -3.21 0.05
CA GLU A 291 -20.15 -3.82 -1.26
C GLU A 291 -18.84 -4.28 -1.91
N ARG A 292 -17.74 -3.53 -1.70
CA ARG A 292 -16.41 -3.93 -2.19
C ARG A 292 -15.88 -5.14 -1.43
N LEU A 293 -16.07 -5.15 -0.10
CA LEU A 293 -15.71 -6.29 0.72
C LEU A 293 -16.41 -7.56 0.23
N GLU A 294 -17.73 -7.50 0.05
CA GLU A 294 -18.51 -8.64 -0.44
C GLU A 294 -18.07 -9.07 -1.85
N GLN A 295 -17.85 -8.12 -2.75
CA GLN A 295 -17.40 -8.40 -4.12
C GLN A 295 -16.09 -9.18 -4.16
N TRP A 296 -15.14 -8.87 -3.26
CA TRP A 296 -13.79 -9.46 -3.31
C TRP A 296 -13.65 -10.77 -2.54
N ILE A 297 -14.53 -11.06 -1.57
CA ILE A 297 -14.45 -12.29 -0.76
C ILE A 297 -15.57 -13.31 -1.02
N SER A 298 -16.71 -12.92 -1.61
CA SER A 298 -17.92 -13.76 -1.69
C SER A 298 -18.11 -14.52 -3.01
N GLN A 299 -17.23 -14.37 -4.01
CA GLN A 299 -17.38 -15.04 -5.32
C GLN A 299 -16.47 -16.25 -5.48
#